data_265562193dc348e91c4d2c38267ae9fc
#
_entry.id   265562193dc348e91c4d2c38267ae9fc
#
_cell.length_a   1.000
_cell.length_b   1.000
_cell.length_c   1.000
_cell.angle_alpha   90.00
_cell.angle_beta   90.00
_cell.angle_gamma   90.00
#
_symmetry.space_group_name_H-M   'P 1'
#
loop_
_entity.id
_entity.type
_entity.pdbx_description
1 polymer ?
#
loop_
_entity_poly.entity_id
_entity_poly.type
_entity_poly.pdbx_seq_one_letter_code
_entity_poly.pdbx_strand_id
1 'polypeptide(L)'
;SDHMAYQEPISIQFLKENPYLIVDTKFYDIKFKAKVLAEIYDIDEKSNGLLISSENFQALNLLQDRYKNSIKCTYIDPPYNTGPSKIIYKNNYPNGTWLSLMDNRLNLGYKLSEKVSCTCIAIDDFEMANLAKLLDTNSLGYKRDMIIVNHHPQGTPKENVSRTHEYAI
;
A
#
# COMPACT_ATOMS: atom_id res chain seq x y z
N SER A 1 7.65 22.14 14.53
CA SER A 1 7.19 20.91 15.20
C SER A 1 7.15 21.17 16.69
N ASP A 2 5.94 21.45 17.18
CA ASP A 2 5.72 21.66 18.61
C ASP A 2 5.92 20.33 19.32
N HIS A 3 7.03 20.19 20.01
CA HIS A 3 7.21 19.14 21.00
C HIS A 3 6.26 19.44 22.14
N MET A 4 5.16 18.69 22.24
CA MET A 4 4.33 18.74 23.44
C MET A 4 5.18 18.27 24.63
N ALA A 5 5.53 19.22 25.49
CA ALA A 5 6.20 18.92 26.73
C ALA A 5 5.19 18.23 27.66
N TYR A 6 5.36 16.94 27.91
CA TYR A 6 4.57 16.25 28.94
C TYR A 6 5.34 16.22 30.26
N GLN A 7 4.61 16.29 31.36
CA GLN A 7 5.16 16.12 32.70
C GLN A 7 5.00 14.68 33.16
N GLU A 8 6.06 14.11 33.70
CA GLU A 8 5.98 12.80 34.37
C GLU A 8 5.53 12.95 35.81
N PRO A 9 4.69 12.04 36.31
CA PRO A 9 4.02 10.93 35.65
C PRO A 9 2.82 11.40 34.80
N ILE A 10 2.54 10.70 33.72
CA ILE A 10 1.36 10.96 32.85
C ILE A 10 0.09 10.74 33.68
N SER A 11 -0.75 11.76 33.81
CA SER A 11 -2.01 11.69 34.54
C SER A 11 -3.16 11.17 33.67
N ILE A 12 -4.19 10.61 34.31
CA ILE A 12 -5.43 10.22 33.62
C ILE A 12 -6.08 11.44 32.93
N GLN A 13 -6.01 12.61 33.57
CA GLN A 13 -6.53 13.85 32.99
C GLN A 13 -5.80 14.21 31.70
N PHE A 14 -4.48 14.13 31.69
CA PHE A 14 -3.67 14.37 30.50
C PHE A 14 -4.05 13.41 29.35
N LEU A 15 -4.28 12.12 29.62
CA LEU A 15 -4.71 11.15 28.62
C LEU A 15 -6.09 11.47 28.05
N LYS A 16 -7.04 11.94 28.88
CA LYS A 16 -8.37 12.35 28.44
C LYS A 16 -8.34 13.60 27.55
N GLU A 17 -7.44 14.51 27.84
CA GLU A 17 -7.25 15.75 27.04
C GLU A 17 -6.48 15.49 25.73
N ASN A 18 -5.78 14.35 25.63
CA ASN A 18 -5.01 13.97 24.47
C ASN A 18 -5.43 12.59 23.89
N PRO A 19 -6.66 12.43 23.41
CA PRO A 19 -7.23 11.12 23.02
C PRO A 19 -6.55 10.48 21.80
N TYR A 20 -5.73 11.23 21.07
CA TYR A 20 -5.01 10.75 19.90
C TYR A 20 -3.54 10.35 20.18
N LEU A 21 -3.15 10.30 21.46
CA LEU A 21 -1.82 9.80 21.83
C LEU A 21 -1.69 8.32 21.47
N ILE A 22 -0.65 8.01 20.70
CA ILE A 22 -0.33 6.64 20.30
C ILE A 22 0.44 5.95 21.41
N VAL A 23 -0.04 4.77 21.80
CA VAL A 23 0.69 3.87 22.70
C VAL A 23 1.29 2.75 21.87
N ASP A 24 2.61 2.74 21.72
CA ASP A 24 3.33 1.65 21.07
C ASP A 24 3.58 0.52 22.08
N THR A 25 2.82 -0.55 21.94
CA THR A 25 2.89 -1.70 22.83
C THR A 25 4.21 -2.47 22.77
N LYS A 26 5.08 -2.20 21.79
CA LYS A 26 6.40 -2.87 21.70
C LYS A 26 7.29 -2.59 22.91
N PHE A 27 7.09 -1.45 23.59
CA PHE A 27 7.85 -1.06 24.78
C PHE A 27 7.37 -1.72 26.07
N TYR A 28 6.31 -2.53 26.02
CA TYR A 28 5.71 -3.18 27.17
C TYR A 28 5.86 -4.70 27.10
N ASP A 29 5.81 -5.36 28.26
CA ASP A 29 5.88 -6.80 28.35
C ASP A 29 4.63 -7.50 27.79
N ILE A 30 4.73 -8.81 27.57
CA ILE A 30 3.63 -9.60 26.99
C ILE A 30 2.39 -9.63 27.89
N LYS A 31 2.56 -9.53 29.22
CA LYS A 31 1.44 -9.55 30.17
C LYS A 31 0.62 -8.26 30.07
N PHE A 32 1.30 -7.13 29.91
CA PHE A 32 0.63 -5.85 29.66
C PHE A 32 -0.14 -5.88 28.34
N LYS A 33 0.49 -6.35 27.26
CA LYS A 33 -0.16 -6.51 25.96
C LYS A 33 -1.41 -7.37 26.03
N ALA A 34 -1.31 -8.53 26.69
CA ALA A 34 -2.44 -9.45 26.86
C ALA A 34 -3.60 -8.80 27.64
N LYS A 35 -3.31 -8.03 28.69
CA LYS A 35 -4.33 -7.30 29.44
C LYS A 35 -5.02 -6.25 28.59
N VAL A 36 -4.26 -5.44 27.85
CA VAL A 36 -4.83 -4.41 26.95
C VAL A 36 -5.73 -5.05 25.91
N LEU A 37 -5.31 -6.16 25.29
CA LEU A 37 -6.11 -6.87 24.30
C LEU A 37 -7.37 -7.48 24.92
N ALA A 38 -7.31 -8.01 26.14
CA ALA A 38 -8.46 -8.58 26.84
C ALA A 38 -9.55 -7.56 27.19
N GLU A 39 -9.18 -6.29 27.37
CA GLU A 39 -10.10 -5.19 27.64
C GLU A 39 -10.81 -4.66 26.38
N ILE A 40 -10.33 -5.04 25.20
CA ILE A 40 -10.95 -4.63 23.92
C ILE A 40 -11.95 -5.69 23.49
N TYR A 41 -13.23 -5.44 23.76
CA TYR A 41 -14.29 -6.28 23.21
C TYR A 41 -14.38 -6.09 21.70
N ASP A 42 -14.36 -7.18 20.95
CA ASP A 42 -14.40 -7.22 19.49
C ASP A 42 -13.34 -6.31 18.84
N ILE A 43 -12.09 -6.74 18.94
CA ILE A 43 -10.94 -6.00 18.41
C ILE A 43 -11.06 -5.76 16.90
N ASP A 44 -11.74 -6.65 16.20
CA ASP A 44 -11.89 -6.57 14.74
C ASP A 44 -12.83 -5.43 14.34
N GLU A 45 -13.94 -5.26 15.03
CA GLU A 45 -14.87 -4.15 14.82
C GLU A 45 -14.31 -2.81 15.29
N LYS A 46 -13.43 -2.83 16.29
CA LYS A 46 -12.80 -1.61 16.82
C LYS A 46 -11.50 -1.23 16.14
N SER A 47 -10.97 -2.08 15.27
CA SER A 47 -9.76 -1.80 14.53
C SER A 47 -10.07 -0.94 13.30
N ASN A 48 -9.43 0.24 13.21
CA ASN A 48 -9.57 1.15 12.08
C ASN A 48 -8.58 0.88 10.94
N GLY A 49 -7.68 -0.08 11.12
CA GLY A 49 -6.68 -0.41 10.10
C GLY A 49 -5.81 -1.58 10.49
N LEU A 50 -5.15 -2.12 9.48
CA LEU A 50 -4.22 -3.23 9.60
C LEU A 50 -2.94 -2.89 8.85
N LEU A 51 -1.80 -2.93 9.54
CA LEU A 51 -0.47 -2.80 8.95
C LEU A 51 0.22 -4.16 8.96
N ILE A 52 0.59 -4.65 7.79
CA ILE A 52 1.25 -5.95 7.65
C ILE A 52 2.68 -5.76 7.18
N SER A 53 3.64 -6.19 7.97
CA SER A 53 5.06 -6.27 7.58
C SER A 53 5.36 -7.68 7.06
N SER A 54 5.35 -7.82 5.75
CA SER A 54 5.56 -9.11 5.07
C SER A 54 6.00 -8.90 3.62
N GLU A 55 6.43 -9.97 2.96
CA GLU A 55 6.46 -9.98 1.51
C GLU A 55 5.03 -9.88 0.97
N ASN A 56 4.84 -9.06 -0.07
CA ASN A 56 3.51 -8.68 -0.58
C ASN A 56 2.65 -9.89 -0.99
N PHE A 57 3.22 -10.87 -1.68
CA PHE A 57 2.49 -12.07 -2.10
C PHE A 57 1.97 -12.87 -0.90
N GLN A 58 2.79 -13.00 0.14
CA GLN A 58 2.39 -13.70 1.37
C GLN A 58 1.31 -12.94 2.12
N ALA A 59 1.46 -11.60 2.24
CA ALA A 59 0.45 -10.77 2.86
C ALA A 59 -0.90 -10.88 2.14
N LEU A 60 -0.91 -10.80 0.80
CA LEU A 60 -2.13 -10.94 0.01
C LEU A 60 -2.80 -12.31 0.18
N ASN A 61 -2.02 -13.39 0.33
CA ASN A 61 -2.58 -14.72 0.61
C ASN A 61 -3.21 -14.78 2.01
N LEU A 62 -2.54 -14.23 3.03
CA LEU A 62 -3.09 -14.19 4.39
C LEU A 62 -4.41 -13.41 4.47
N LEU A 63 -4.54 -12.35 3.69
CA LEU A 63 -5.75 -11.54 3.66
C LEU A 63 -6.95 -12.26 3.03
N GLN A 64 -6.74 -13.31 2.23
CA GLN A 64 -7.84 -14.02 1.54
C GLN A 64 -8.88 -14.59 2.51
N ASP A 65 -8.44 -15.09 3.66
CA ASP A 65 -9.35 -15.73 4.62
C ASP A 65 -10.34 -14.74 5.23
N ARG A 66 -9.91 -13.50 5.41
CA ARG A 66 -10.72 -12.49 6.12
C ARG A 66 -11.36 -11.46 5.20
N TYR A 67 -10.67 -11.04 4.13
CA TYR A 67 -11.06 -9.89 3.30
C TYR A 67 -11.45 -10.27 1.86
N LYS A 68 -11.74 -11.54 1.61
CA LYS A 68 -12.22 -11.98 0.29
C LYS A 68 -13.50 -11.24 -0.10
N ASN A 69 -13.53 -10.66 -1.30
CA ASN A 69 -14.66 -9.91 -1.84
C ASN A 69 -15.14 -8.73 -0.96
N SER A 70 -14.24 -8.07 -0.23
CA SER A 70 -14.61 -7.00 0.70
C SER A 70 -13.90 -5.67 0.47
N ILE A 71 -12.89 -5.64 -0.41
CA ILE A 71 -12.09 -4.43 -0.67
C ILE A 71 -12.71 -3.62 -1.80
N LYS A 72 -13.06 -2.37 -1.50
CA LYS A 72 -13.67 -1.44 -2.46
C LYS A 72 -12.65 -0.64 -3.27
N CYS A 73 -11.51 -0.32 -2.66
CA CYS A 73 -10.48 0.47 -3.29
C CYS A 73 -9.11 -0.11 -2.96
N THR A 74 -8.30 -0.31 -4.00
CA THR A 74 -6.91 -0.76 -3.89
C THR A 74 -6.01 0.25 -4.57
N TYR A 75 -4.96 0.70 -3.89
CA TYR A 75 -3.90 1.50 -4.48
C TYR A 75 -2.61 0.69 -4.48
N ILE A 76 -1.93 0.66 -5.62
CA ILE A 76 -0.68 -0.08 -5.80
C ILE A 76 0.38 0.87 -6.34
N ASP A 77 1.54 0.84 -5.71
CA ASP A 77 2.76 1.50 -6.17
C ASP A 77 3.84 0.43 -6.39
N PRO A 78 3.83 -0.24 -7.56
CA PRO A 78 4.74 -1.34 -7.86
C PRO A 78 6.15 -0.83 -8.19
N PRO A 79 7.16 -1.72 -8.26
CA PRO A 79 8.44 -1.37 -8.84
C PRO A 79 8.26 -0.83 -10.26
N TYR A 80 8.73 0.38 -10.53
CA TYR A 80 8.66 0.98 -11.88
C TYR A 80 9.65 0.36 -12.87
N ASN A 81 10.48 -0.55 -12.38
CA ASN A 81 11.48 -1.27 -13.17
C ASN A 81 12.49 -0.37 -13.89
N THR A 82 12.66 0.82 -13.38
CA THR A 82 13.67 1.78 -13.87
C THR A 82 15.08 1.26 -13.61
N GLY A 83 16.07 1.83 -14.29
CA GLY A 83 17.49 1.53 -14.06
C GLY A 83 17.95 1.69 -12.59
N PRO A 84 19.25 1.76 -12.31
CA PRO A 84 19.78 1.79 -10.96
C PRO A 84 19.12 2.89 -10.12
N SER A 85 18.43 2.49 -9.04
CA SER A 85 17.76 3.40 -8.11
C SER A 85 18.58 3.55 -6.83
N LYS A 86 18.51 4.74 -6.19
CA LYS A 86 19.07 4.97 -4.85
C LYS A 86 18.25 4.28 -3.75
N ILE A 87 17.06 3.81 -4.08
CA ILE A 87 16.17 3.09 -3.15
C ILE A 87 16.56 1.61 -3.13
N ILE A 88 16.68 1.06 -1.93
CA ILE A 88 17.09 -0.34 -1.72
C ILE A 88 15.92 -1.27 -2.01
N TYR A 89 15.47 -1.32 -3.27
CA TYR A 89 14.64 -2.42 -3.71
C TYR A 89 14.96 -2.81 -5.14
N LYS A 90 14.62 -4.03 -5.51
CA LYS A 90 15.03 -4.63 -6.77
C LYS A 90 14.36 -3.94 -7.95
N ASN A 91 15.18 -3.42 -8.84
CA ASN A 91 14.85 -2.94 -10.18
C ASN A 91 15.52 -3.82 -11.25
N ASN A 92 15.40 -3.45 -12.51
CA ASN A 92 15.97 -4.18 -13.65
C ASN A 92 15.49 -5.63 -13.74
N TYR A 93 14.21 -5.87 -13.50
CA TYR A 93 13.62 -7.16 -13.82
C TYR A 93 13.58 -7.35 -15.33
N PRO A 94 13.91 -8.54 -15.87
CA PRO A 94 13.49 -8.89 -17.23
C PRO A 94 11.97 -8.69 -17.35
N ASN A 95 11.49 -8.13 -18.46
CA ASN A 95 10.08 -7.79 -18.64
C ASN A 95 9.13 -8.95 -18.31
N GLY A 96 9.46 -10.18 -18.71
CA GLY A 96 8.66 -11.36 -18.38
C GLY A 96 8.57 -11.64 -16.88
N THR A 97 9.65 -11.39 -16.13
CA THR A 97 9.67 -11.57 -14.68
C THR A 97 8.83 -10.49 -13.98
N TRP A 98 8.93 -9.24 -14.44
CA TRP A 98 8.11 -8.15 -13.92
C TRP A 98 6.62 -8.38 -14.18
N LEU A 99 6.26 -8.80 -15.40
CA LEU A 99 4.88 -9.14 -15.76
C LEU A 99 4.34 -10.29 -14.92
N SER A 100 5.13 -11.34 -14.68
CA SER A 100 4.73 -12.46 -13.82
C SER A 100 4.53 -12.02 -12.37
N LEU A 101 5.38 -11.09 -11.87
CA LEU A 101 5.23 -10.50 -10.55
C LEU A 101 3.91 -9.74 -10.45
N MET A 102 3.61 -8.89 -11.43
CA MET A 102 2.37 -8.10 -11.44
C MET A 102 1.13 -8.98 -11.58
N ASP A 103 1.13 -9.91 -12.52
CA ASP A 103 0.01 -10.83 -12.74
C ASP A 103 -0.39 -11.59 -11.48
N ASN A 104 0.59 -12.17 -10.79
CA ASN A 104 0.35 -12.88 -9.54
C ASN A 104 -0.30 -12.01 -8.45
N ARG A 105 0.19 -10.76 -8.26
CA ARG A 105 -0.32 -9.84 -7.24
C ARG A 105 -1.70 -9.31 -7.60
N LEU A 106 -1.90 -8.95 -8.86
CA LEU A 106 -3.19 -8.48 -9.37
C LEU A 106 -4.27 -9.56 -9.23
N ASN A 107 -3.95 -10.81 -9.55
CA ASN A 107 -4.87 -11.94 -9.36
C ASN A 107 -5.28 -12.15 -7.89
N LEU A 108 -4.34 -11.99 -6.95
CA LEU A 108 -4.65 -12.07 -5.52
C LEU A 108 -5.47 -10.85 -5.05
N GLY A 109 -5.09 -9.66 -5.49
CA GLY A 109 -5.83 -8.43 -5.20
C GLY A 109 -7.26 -8.47 -5.71
N TYR A 110 -7.47 -8.98 -6.92
CA TYR A 110 -8.80 -9.16 -7.49
C TYR A 110 -9.71 -10.05 -6.63
N LYS A 111 -9.18 -11.13 -6.05
CA LYS A 111 -9.95 -12.02 -5.16
C LYS A 111 -10.38 -11.32 -3.85
N LEU A 112 -9.67 -10.27 -3.44
CA LEU A 112 -10.03 -9.45 -2.30
C LEU A 112 -11.08 -8.40 -2.66
N SER A 113 -11.16 -8.00 -3.93
CA SER A 113 -11.99 -6.90 -4.40
C SER A 113 -13.48 -7.24 -4.38
N GLU A 114 -14.31 -6.28 -4.00
CA GLU A 114 -15.76 -6.35 -4.18
C GLU A 114 -16.13 -6.34 -5.68
N LYS A 115 -17.37 -6.74 -5.97
CA LYS A 115 -17.91 -6.72 -7.34
C LYS A 115 -17.89 -5.31 -7.97
N VAL A 116 -18.08 -4.29 -7.16
CA VAL A 116 -17.95 -2.88 -7.57
C VAL A 116 -16.79 -2.28 -6.79
N SER A 117 -15.64 -2.25 -7.40
CA SER A 117 -14.40 -1.81 -6.78
C SER A 117 -13.52 -1.05 -7.77
N CYS A 118 -12.55 -0.33 -7.26
CA CYS A 118 -11.56 0.40 -8.04
C CYS A 118 -10.15 -0.05 -7.64
N THR A 119 -9.31 -0.29 -8.63
CA THR A 119 -7.86 -0.50 -8.41
C THR A 119 -7.12 0.60 -9.15
N CYS A 120 -6.26 1.33 -8.45
CA CYS A 120 -5.40 2.36 -9.01
C CYS A 120 -3.95 1.89 -8.91
N ILE A 121 -3.24 1.87 -10.03
CA ILE A 121 -1.85 1.42 -10.12
C ILE A 121 -1.01 2.59 -10.62
N ALA A 122 -0.13 3.10 -9.75
CA ALA A 122 0.85 4.11 -10.15
C ALA A 122 1.96 3.44 -10.96
N ILE A 123 2.35 4.06 -12.07
CA ILE A 123 3.41 3.53 -12.95
C ILE A 123 4.04 4.64 -13.78
N ASP A 124 5.27 4.46 -14.18
CA ASP A 124 5.94 5.35 -15.12
C ASP A 124 5.99 4.77 -16.55
N ASP A 125 6.62 5.51 -17.46
CA ASP A 125 6.71 5.16 -18.88
C ASP A 125 7.49 3.87 -19.18
N PHE A 126 8.31 3.34 -18.23
CA PHE A 126 9.09 2.12 -18.48
C PHE A 126 8.21 0.88 -18.65
N GLU A 127 7.26 0.70 -17.75
CA GLU A 127 6.41 -0.50 -17.73
C GLU A 127 4.93 -0.20 -18.02
N MET A 128 4.56 1.05 -18.25
CA MET A 128 3.16 1.43 -18.53
C MET A 128 2.55 0.62 -19.66
N ALA A 129 3.23 0.49 -20.80
CA ALA A 129 2.71 -0.24 -21.95
C ALA A 129 2.58 -1.75 -21.67
N ASN A 130 3.51 -2.33 -20.93
CA ASN A 130 3.47 -3.72 -20.53
C ASN A 130 2.35 -3.98 -19.52
N LEU A 131 2.17 -3.09 -18.55
CA LEU A 131 1.07 -3.16 -17.59
C LEU A 131 -0.28 -3.03 -18.29
N ALA A 132 -0.44 -2.05 -19.18
CA ALA A 132 -1.65 -1.86 -19.93
C ALA A 132 -2.03 -3.12 -20.73
N LYS A 133 -1.06 -3.72 -21.43
CA LYS A 133 -1.26 -4.96 -22.16
C LYS A 133 -1.62 -6.14 -21.26
N LEU A 134 -0.98 -6.24 -20.09
CA LEU A 134 -1.30 -7.26 -19.11
C LEU A 134 -2.75 -7.15 -18.65
N LEU A 135 -3.20 -5.94 -18.30
CA LEU A 135 -4.57 -5.68 -17.85
C LEU A 135 -5.60 -5.95 -18.97
N ASP A 136 -5.29 -5.62 -20.21
CA ASP A 136 -6.17 -5.86 -21.36
C ASP A 136 -6.30 -7.37 -21.71
N THR A 137 -5.26 -8.15 -21.43
CA THR A 137 -5.24 -9.60 -21.73
C THR A 137 -5.67 -10.46 -20.55
N ASN A 138 -5.65 -9.90 -19.34
CA ASN A 138 -6.04 -10.62 -18.15
C ASN A 138 -7.57 -10.81 -18.10
N SER A 139 -8.03 -12.03 -17.83
CA SER A 139 -9.45 -12.41 -17.78
C SER A 139 -10.21 -11.88 -16.55
N LEU A 140 -9.61 -10.97 -15.77
CA LEU A 140 -10.20 -10.46 -14.53
C LEU A 140 -11.41 -9.51 -14.75
N GLY A 141 -11.67 -9.08 -15.99
CA GLY A 141 -12.86 -8.29 -16.32
C GLY A 141 -12.79 -6.81 -15.90
N TYR A 142 -11.61 -6.29 -15.63
CA TYR A 142 -11.44 -4.85 -15.39
C TYR A 142 -11.75 -4.02 -16.63
N LYS A 143 -12.42 -2.89 -16.41
CA LYS A 143 -12.39 -1.78 -17.38
C LYS A 143 -11.23 -0.89 -17.00
N ARG A 144 -10.38 -0.58 -17.94
CA ARG A 144 -9.17 0.20 -17.73
C ARG A 144 -9.36 1.62 -18.27
N ASP A 145 -9.06 2.57 -17.43
CA ASP A 145 -8.84 3.97 -17.78
C ASP A 145 -7.42 4.38 -17.40
N MET A 146 -6.94 5.49 -17.94
CA MET A 146 -5.60 6.00 -17.64
C MET A 146 -5.68 7.48 -17.32
N ILE A 147 -5.08 7.86 -16.20
CA ILE A 147 -4.93 9.24 -15.75
C ILE A 147 -3.47 9.63 -15.88
N ILE A 148 -3.21 10.77 -16.49
CA ILE A 148 -1.88 11.36 -16.55
C ILE A 148 -1.71 12.24 -15.31
N VAL A 149 -0.72 11.92 -14.48
CA VAL A 149 -0.41 12.65 -13.25
C VAL A 149 0.78 13.55 -13.51
N ASN A 150 0.58 14.86 -13.54
CA ASN A 150 1.67 15.83 -13.66
C ASN A 150 2.44 15.90 -12.33
N HIS A 151 3.46 15.09 -12.21
CA HIS A 151 4.24 14.91 -10.98
C HIS A 151 5.38 15.93 -10.86
N HIS A 152 5.97 16.35 -11.98
CA HIS A 152 7.15 17.22 -11.98
C HIS A 152 7.04 18.28 -13.08
N PRO A 153 6.33 19.39 -12.85
CA PRO A 153 6.07 20.42 -13.87
C PRO A 153 7.33 20.98 -14.54
N GLN A 154 8.44 21.00 -13.81
CA GLN A 154 9.74 21.45 -14.35
C GLN A 154 10.48 20.39 -15.17
N GLY A 155 9.97 19.16 -15.17
CA GLY A 155 10.55 18.01 -15.86
C GLY A 155 11.75 17.39 -15.15
N THR A 156 11.82 16.07 -15.22
CA THR A 156 13.03 15.31 -14.87
C THR A 156 13.92 15.23 -16.11
N PRO A 157 15.17 15.72 -16.06
CA PRO A 157 16.05 15.71 -17.23
C PRO A 157 16.24 14.30 -17.79
N LYS A 158 16.00 14.15 -19.09
CA LYS A 158 16.37 12.98 -19.90
C LYS A 158 17.18 13.49 -21.11
N GLU A 159 17.84 12.60 -21.83
CA GLU A 159 18.73 12.98 -22.94
C GLU A 159 18.07 13.84 -24.01
N ASN A 160 16.80 13.61 -24.32
CA ASN A 160 16.12 14.30 -25.42
C ASN A 160 14.95 15.18 -24.96
N VAL A 161 14.06 14.63 -24.13
CA VAL A 161 12.86 15.32 -23.64
C VAL A 161 12.70 15.11 -22.16
N SER A 162 12.50 16.17 -21.40
CA SER A 162 12.23 16.08 -19.97
C SER A 162 10.86 15.46 -19.71
N ARG A 163 10.82 14.51 -18.79
CA ARG A 163 9.57 13.89 -18.34
C ARG A 163 8.92 14.73 -17.25
N THR A 164 7.63 15.01 -17.40
CA THR A 164 6.85 15.82 -16.43
C THR A 164 5.76 15.01 -15.72
N HIS A 165 5.49 13.79 -16.16
CA HIS A 165 4.31 13.03 -15.73
C HIS A 165 4.62 11.56 -15.44
N GLU A 166 3.71 10.97 -14.71
CA GLU A 166 3.56 9.55 -14.44
C GLU A 166 2.11 9.16 -14.76
N TYR A 167 1.79 7.88 -14.63
CA TYR A 167 0.46 7.37 -14.95
C TYR A 167 -0.18 6.75 -13.73
N ALA A 168 -1.51 6.86 -13.65
CA ALA A 168 -2.35 6.04 -12.80
C ALA A 168 -3.33 5.28 -13.70
N ILE A 169 -3.29 3.97 -13.65
CA ILE A 169 -4.12 3.04 -14.42
C ILE A 169 -5.10 2.35 -13.49
#